data_f442e73b845386418892cbf21d3e3254
#
_entry.id   f442e73b845386418892cbf21d3e3254
#
_cell.length_a   1.000
_cell.length_b   1.000
_cell.length_c   1.000
_cell.angle_alpha   90.00
_cell.angle_beta   90.00
_cell.angle_gamma   90.00
#
_symmetry.space_group_name_H-M   'P 1'
#
loop_
_entity.id
_entity.type
_entity.pdbx_description
1 polymer ?
#
loop_
_entity_poly.entity_id
_entity_poly.type
_entity_poly.pdbx_seq_one_letter_code
_entity_poly.pdbx_strand_id
1 'polypeptide(L)'
;KYCRLKGGGRAELFFRSSFRNIGYVIEHLGDRPLDAYSSSDAASFRDWLVGRGLSSSSIRRIFSTVRAVTALTIQEDGLICHNAFSKTFIPIEVGVKRVSISPEDIKRVQRICLEAADERRLLVALISDTGMRLSEALGLIWKDLRLDHEYPHILLVPHSWRPLKTSGS
;
A
#
# COMPACT_ATOMS: atom_id res chain seq x y z
N LYS A 1 14.20 9.88 -14.60
CA LYS A 1 13.44 11.14 -14.72
C LYS A 1 12.23 11.16 -13.76
N TYR A 2 11.28 10.22 -13.86
CA TYR A 2 10.07 10.16 -13.02
C TYR A 2 10.38 10.28 -11.51
N CYS A 3 11.27 9.46 -10.98
CA CYS A 3 11.65 9.48 -9.56
C CYS A 3 12.28 10.81 -9.14
N ARG A 4 13.04 11.48 -10.02
CA ARG A 4 13.61 12.79 -9.74
C ARG A 4 12.54 13.87 -9.64
N LEU A 5 11.54 13.87 -10.54
CA LEU A 5 10.50 14.89 -10.60
C LEU A 5 9.37 14.69 -9.59
N LYS A 6 9.00 13.44 -9.33
CA LYS A 6 7.87 13.09 -8.44
C LYS A 6 8.29 12.57 -7.07
N GLY A 7 9.60 12.39 -6.84
CA GLY A 7 10.15 11.79 -5.63
C GLY A 7 10.39 12.77 -4.48
N GLY A 8 10.31 14.09 -4.69
CA GLY A 8 10.56 15.09 -3.65
C GLY A 8 9.69 14.84 -2.41
N GLY A 9 10.31 14.64 -1.24
CA GLY A 9 9.62 14.35 0.02
C GLY A 9 8.96 12.96 0.11
N ARG A 10 9.16 12.06 -0.86
CA ARG A 10 8.58 10.71 -0.85
C ARG A 10 9.48 9.73 -0.07
N ALA A 11 8.84 8.77 0.61
CA ALA A 11 9.54 7.69 1.29
C ALA A 11 10.26 6.77 0.29
N GLU A 12 11.33 6.09 0.75
CA GLU A 12 12.11 5.13 -0.05
C GLU A 12 11.23 4.09 -0.76
N LEU A 13 10.15 3.67 -0.14
CA LEU A 13 9.20 2.71 -0.72
C LEU A 13 8.62 3.18 -2.06
N PHE A 14 8.46 4.50 -2.27
CA PHE A 14 8.00 5.06 -3.55
C PHE A 14 9.01 4.75 -4.67
N PHE A 15 10.29 4.94 -4.41
CA PHE A 15 11.35 4.67 -5.38
C PHE A 15 11.45 3.18 -5.68
N ARG A 16 11.53 2.36 -4.64
CA ARG A 16 11.61 0.89 -4.77
C ARG A 16 10.43 0.32 -5.54
N SER A 17 9.21 0.77 -5.25
CA SER A 17 8.00 0.31 -5.96
C SER A 17 7.98 0.77 -7.41
N SER A 18 8.43 1.99 -7.71
CA SER A 18 8.50 2.53 -9.07
C SER A 18 9.50 1.73 -9.91
N PHE A 19 10.72 1.51 -9.41
CA PHE A 19 11.73 0.72 -10.11
C PHE A 19 11.29 -0.73 -10.32
N ARG A 20 10.74 -1.37 -9.29
CA ARG A 20 10.23 -2.73 -9.41
C ARG A 20 9.14 -2.84 -10.48
N ASN A 21 8.17 -1.92 -10.49
CA ASN A 21 7.04 -1.99 -11.41
C ASN A 21 7.45 -1.75 -12.86
N ILE A 22 8.43 -0.87 -13.11
CA ILE A 22 9.03 -0.71 -14.45
C ILE A 22 9.92 -1.92 -14.78
N GLY A 23 10.66 -2.46 -13.81
CA GLY A 23 11.43 -3.68 -13.97
C GLY A 23 10.59 -4.85 -14.49
N TYR A 24 9.35 -5.01 -14.05
CA TYR A 24 8.44 -6.02 -14.58
C TYR A 24 8.08 -5.81 -16.06
N VAL A 25 7.95 -4.57 -16.50
CA VAL A 25 7.72 -4.27 -17.93
C VAL A 25 8.93 -4.69 -18.74
N ILE A 26 10.13 -4.32 -18.30
CA ILE A 26 11.40 -4.65 -18.99
C ILE A 26 11.62 -6.18 -18.99
N GLU A 27 11.34 -6.86 -17.87
CA GLU A 27 11.47 -8.32 -17.72
C GLU A 27 10.62 -9.07 -18.76
N HIS A 28 9.37 -8.62 -18.96
CA HIS A 28 8.43 -9.33 -19.84
C HIS A 28 8.48 -8.85 -21.30
N LEU A 29 8.61 -7.55 -21.53
CA LEU A 29 8.50 -6.95 -22.85
C LEU A 29 9.85 -6.53 -23.45
N GLY A 30 10.93 -6.55 -22.65
CA GLY A 30 12.24 -6.02 -23.03
C GLY A 30 12.35 -4.51 -22.82
N ASP A 31 13.59 -4.03 -22.78
CA ASP A 31 13.89 -2.59 -22.72
C ASP A 31 13.86 -2.01 -24.13
N ARG A 32 12.80 -1.27 -24.44
CA ARG A 32 12.52 -0.70 -25.78
C ARG A 32 12.19 0.77 -25.67
N PRO A 33 12.36 1.56 -26.76
CA PRO A 33 11.82 2.91 -26.84
C PRO A 33 10.30 2.93 -26.55
N LEU A 34 9.79 4.02 -25.97
CA LEU A 34 8.38 4.10 -25.54
C LEU A 34 7.37 4.02 -26.69
N ASP A 35 7.74 4.48 -27.86
CA ASP A 35 6.96 4.43 -29.10
C ASP A 35 6.90 3.01 -29.72
N ALA A 36 7.81 2.12 -29.31
CA ALA A 36 7.83 0.73 -29.75
C ALA A 36 6.90 -0.19 -28.94
N TYR A 37 6.29 0.29 -27.86
CA TYR A 37 5.28 -0.47 -27.12
C TYR A 37 3.90 -0.25 -27.70
N SER A 38 3.15 -1.33 -27.89
CA SER A 38 1.78 -1.34 -28.37
C SER A 38 0.76 -1.63 -27.27
N SER A 39 -0.51 -1.39 -27.55
CA SER A 39 -1.60 -1.81 -26.65
C SER A 39 -1.67 -3.35 -26.51
N SER A 40 -1.23 -4.10 -27.52
CA SER A 40 -1.11 -5.55 -27.45
C SER A 40 -0.02 -5.98 -26.46
N ASP A 41 1.13 -5.29 -26.45
CA ASP A 41 2.18 -5.54 -25.45
C ASP A 41 1.65 -5.25 -24.03
N ALA A 42 0.89 -4.17 -23.84
CA ALA A 42 0.30 -3.87 -22.55
C ALA A 42 -0.72 -4.93 -22.09
N ALA A 43 -1.48 -5.52 -23.02
CA ALA A 43 -2.37 -6.64 -22.72
C ALA A 43 -1.57 -7.90 -22.35
N SER A 44 -0.54 -8.24 -23.12
CA SER A 44 0.39 -9.35 -22.82
C SER A 44 1.04 -9.19 -21.45
N PHE A 45 1.48 -7.98 -21.10
CA PHE A 45 2.04 -7.69 -19.78
C PHE A 45 1.01 -7.92 -18.65
N ARG A 46 -0.25 -7.50 -18.83
CA ARG A 46 -1.32 -7.82 -17.89
C ARG A 46 -1.46 -9.33 -17.70
N ASP A 47 -1.54 -10.07 -18.79
CA ASP A 47 -1.77 -11.52 -18.76
C ASP A 47 -0.59 -12.27 -18.12
N TRP A 48 0.62 -11.79 -18.35
CA TRP A 48 1.81 -12.29 -17.66
C TRP A 48 1.76 -12.04 -16.13
N LEU A 49 1.30 -10.85 -15.69
CA LEU A 49 1.12 -10.57 -14.25
C LEU A 49 0.03 -11.45 -13.62
N VAL A 50 -1.06 -11.74 -14.37
CA VAL A 50 -2.10 -12.69 -13.95
C VAL A 50 -1.51 -14.10 -13.83
N GLY A 51 -0.74 -14.55 -14.81
CA GLY A 51 -0.05 -15.84 -14.79
C GLY A 51 0.94 -16.02 -13.63
N ARG A 52 1.46 -14.92 -13.09
CA ARG A 52 2.27 -14.90 -11.85
C ARG A 52 1.44 -14.96 -10.56
N GLY A 53 0.13 -15.09 -10.63
CA GLY A 53 -0.77 -15.17 -9.48
C GLY A 53 -1.00 -13.84 -8.75
N LEU A 54 -0.74 -12.70 -9.39
CA LEU A 54 -0.99 -11.39 -8.78
C LEU A 54 -2.48 -11.06 -8.80
N SER A 55 -3.00 -10.56 -7.68
CA SER A 55 -4.39 -10.10 -7.58
C SER A 55 -4.65 -8.90 -8.50
N SER A 56 -5.89 -8.74 -8.97
CA SER A 56 -6.31 -7.60 -9.79
C SER A 56 -6.00 -6.25 -9.14
N SER A 57 -6.08 -6.15 -7.83
CA SER A 57 -5.72 -4.92 -7.09
C SER A 57 -4.22 -4.62 -7.18
N SER A 58 -3.36 -5.65 -7.10
CA SER A 58 -1.91 -5.52 -7.27
C SER A 58 -1.56 -5.12 -8.70
N ILE A 59 -2.18 -5.76 -9.69
CA ILE A 59 -1.99 -5.44 -11.11
C ILE A 59 -2.38 -3.99 -11.40
N ARG A 60 -3.52 -3.52 -10.87
CA ARG A 60 -3.93 -2.11 -11.02
C ARG A 60 -2.92 -1.14 -10.45
N ARG A 61 -2.32 -1.46 -9.29
CA ARG A 61 -1.27 -0.61 -8.69
C ARG A 61 -0.01 -0.57 -9.54
N ILE A 62 0.40 -1.72 -10.11
CA ILE A 62 1.53 -1.79 -11.05
C ILE A 62 1.23 -0.92 -12.27
N PHE A 63 0.09 -1.15 -12.92
CA PHE A 63 -0.33 -0.37 -14.09
C PHE A 63 -0.46 1.13 -13.80
N SER A 64 -0.93 1.52 -12.61
CA SER A 64 -0.99 2.93 -12.20
C SER A 64 0.40 3.57 -12.23
N THR A 65 1.41 2.87 -11.70
CA THR A 65 2.80 3.35 -11.76
C THR A 65 3.33 3.41 -13.18
N VAL A 66 3.15 2.33 -13.96
CA VAL A 66 3.63 2.25 -15.35
C VAL A 66 3.01 3.37 -16.20
N ARG A 67 1.70 3.56 -16.10
CA ARG A 67 0.99 4.64 -16.79
C ARG A 67 1.52 6.02 -16.44
N ALA A 68 1.75 6.26 -15.16
CA ALA A 68 2.26 7.56 -14.68
C ALA A 68 3.70 7.82 -15.14
N VAL A 69 4.56 6.81 -15.11
CA VAL A 69 5.94 6.91 -15.60
C VAL A 69 5.95 7.18 -17.09
N THR A 70 5.23 6.38 -17.88
CA THR A 70 5.16 6.51 -19.34
C THR A 70 4.57 7.86 -19.74
N ALA A 71 3.45 8.28 -19.14
CA ALA A 71 2.81 9.56 -19.46
C ALA A 71 3.73 10.74 -19.16
N LEU A 72 4.41 10.75 -18.01
CA LEU A 72 5.35 11.81 -17.67
C LEU A 72 6.53 11.85 -18.64
N THR A 73 7.07 10.70 -19.03
CA THR A 73 8.19 10.63 -19.96
C THR A 73 7.79 11.13 -21.35
N ILE A 74 6.63 10.72 -21.87
CA ILE A 74 6.10 11.21 -23.13
C ILE A 74 5.97 12.74 -23.12
N GLN A 75 5.40 13.27 -22.04
CA GLN A 75 5.21 14.72 -21.88
C GLN A 75 6.54 15.48 -21.79
N GLU A 76 7.46 15.02 -20.95
CA GLU A 76 8.72 15.70 -20.66
C GLU A 76 9.76 15.59 -21.77
N ASP A 77 9.69 14.54 -22.58
CA ASP A 77 10.60 14.33 -23.70
C ASP A 77 9.98 14.74 -25.05
N GLY A 78 8.74 15.26 -25.02
CA GLY A 78 8.04 15.73 -26.23
C GLY A 78 7.80 14.62 -27.26
N LEU A 79 7.60 13.37 -26.80
CA LEU A 79 7.43 12.25 -27.70
C LEU A 79 6.06 12.29 -28.38
N ILE A 80 6.05 12.04 -29.69
CA ILE A 80 4.81 11.97 -30.48
C ILE A 80 4.35 10.50 -30.50
N CYS A 81 3.92 9.98 -29.37
CA CYS A 81 3.38 8.63 -29.25
C CYS A 81 2.28 8.55 -28.19
N HIS A 82 1.46 7.51 -28.27
CA HIS A 82 0.44 7.25 -27.27
C HIS A 82 1.02 6.40 -26.13
N ASN A 83 0.51 6.64 -24.91
CA ASN A 83 0.81 5.75 -23.80
C ASN A 83 0.12 4.39 -24.00
N ALA A 84 0.87 3.40 -24.44
CA ALA A 84 0.38 2.04 -24.74
C ALA A 84 -0.38 1.39 -23.56
N PHE A 85 -0.01 1.74 -22.32
CA PHE A 85 -0.59 1.15 -21.11
C PHE A 85 -1.86 1.86 -20.65
N SER A 86 -2.23 3.02 -21.23
CA SER A 86 -3.27 3.92 -20.70
C SER A 86 -4.65 3.25 -20.61
N LYS A 87 -5.07 2.54 -21.64
CA LYS A 87 -6.42 1.97 -21.80
C LYS A 87 -6.49 0.46 -21.54
N THR A 88 -5.43 -0.15 -21.00
CA THR A 88 -5.42 -1.60 -20.73
C THR A 88 -6.50 -1.95 -19.72
N PHE A 89 -7.41 -2.83 -20.13
CA PHE A 89 -8.45 -3.36 -19.24
C PHE A 89 -7.83 -4.33 -18.22
N ILE A 90 -8.14 -4.16 -16.95
CA ILE A 90 -7.73 -5.06 -15.87
C ILE A 90 -9.00 -5.62 -15.24
N PRO A 91 -9.22 -6.96 -15.32
CA PRO A 91 -10.41 -7.60 -14.75
C PRO A 91 -10.58 -7.25 -13.27
N ILE A 92 -11.83 -7.14 -12.84
CA ILE A 92 -12.18 -7.01 -11.43
C ILE A 92 -12.39 -8.43 -10.92
N GLU A 93 -11.50 -8.90 -10.06
CA GLU A 93 -11.83 -10.06 -9.25
C GLU A 93 -12.96 -9.65 -8.30
N VAL A 94 -14.00 -10.42 -8.28
CA VAL A 94 -15.00 -10.37 -7.20
C VAL A 94 -14.29 -10.96 -5.98
N GLY A 95 -13.56 -10.12 -5.25
CA GLY A 95 -12.85 -10.54 -4.05
C GLY A 95 -13.85 -11.09 -3.03
N VAL A 96 -13.45 -12.12 -2.31
CA VAL A 96 -14.21 -12.60 -1.15
C VAL A 96 -14.41 -11.41 -0.22
N LYS A 97 -15.65 -10.98 -0.05
CA LYS A 97 -16.01 -9.88 0.84
C LYS A 97 -15.57 -10.27 2.25
N ARG A 98 -14.64 -9.51 2.82
CA ARG A 98 -14.21 -9.77 4.20
C ARG A 98 -15.45 -9.63 5.10
N VAL A 99 -15.76 -10.70 5.81
CA VAL A 99 -16.82 -10.68 6.81
C VAL A 99 -16.27 -9.95 8.04
N SER A 100 -17.07 -9.03 8.58
CA SER A 100 -16.73 -8.38 9.85
C SER A 100 -16.76 -9.42 10.98
N ILE A 101 -15.78 -9.34 11.90
CA ILE A 101 -15.77 -10.15 13.11
C ILE A 101 -16.94 -9.69 13.98
N SER A 102 -17.67 -10.63 14.57
CA SER A 102 -18.79 -10.30 15.44
C SER A 102 -18.32 -9.61 16.74
N PRO A 103 -19.13 -8.70 17.32
CA PRO A 103 -18.79 -8.09 18.60
C PRO A 103 -18.55 -9.12 19.72
N GLU A 104 -19.27 -10.24 19.68
CA GLU A 104 -19.15 -11.34 20.63
C GLU A 104 -17.78 -12.02 20.52
N ASP A 105 -17.33 -12.28 19.29
CA ASP A 105 -16.00 -12.87 19.03
C ASP A 105 -14.89 -11.89 19.44
N ILE A 106 -15.05 -10.59 19.20
CA ILE A 106 -14.10 -9.58 19.65
C ILE A 106 -13.98 -9.61 21.16
N LYS A 107 -15.09 -9.57 21.92
CA LYS A 107 -15.11 -9.65 23.37
C LYS A 107 -14.48 -10.95 23.89
N ARG A 108 -14.73 -12.08 23.21
CA ARG A 108 -14.12 -13.36 23.56
C ARG A 108 -12.60 -13.32 23.39
N VAL A 109 -12.10 -12.79 22.29
CA VAL A 109 -10.67 -12.63 22.04
C VAL A 109 -10.03 -11.71 23.07
N GLN A 110 -10.65 -10.56 23.35
CA GLN A 110 -10.16 -9.61 24.36
C GLN A 110 -10.02 -10.28 25.74
N ARG A 111 -11.03 -11.02 26.20
CA ARG A 111 -10.98 -11.74 27.47
C ARG A 111 -9.83 -12.75 27.52
N ILE A 112 -9.67 -13.60 26.50
CA ILE A 112 -8.57 -14.55 26.40
C ILE A 112 -7.20 -13.85 26.45
N CYS A 113 -7.10 -12.70 25.78
CA CYS A 113 -5.86 -11.94 25.76
C CYS A 113 -5.52 -11.34 27.13
N LEU A 114 -6.52 -10.84 27.87
CA LEU A 114 -6.34 -10.27 29.20
C LEU A 114 -6.01 -11.35 30.23
N GLU A 115 -6.68 -12.51 30.18
CA GLU A 115 -6.41 -13.65 31.08
C GLU A 115 -4.98 -14.18 30.93
N ALA A 116 -4.46 -14.25 29.71
CA ALA A 116 -3.11 -14.72 29.47
C ALA A 116 -2.01 -13.69 29.79
N ALA A 117 -2.33 -12.39 29.74
CA ALA A 117 -1.52 -11.25 30.17
C ALA A 117 -0.06 -11.23 29.63
N ASP A 118 0.23 -11.90 28.51
CA ASP A 118 1.52 -11.74 27.82
C ASP A 118 1.52 -10.53 26.87
N GLU A 119 2.70 -9.99 26.59
CA GLU A 119 2.86 -8.77 25.78
C GLU A 119 2.14 -8.83 24.42
N ARG A 120 2.19 -9.99 23.73
CA ARG A 120 1.59 -10.15 22.41
C ARG A 120 0.08 -10.14 22.47
N ARG A 121 -0.48 -10.80 23.48
CA ARG A 121 -1.93 -10.88 23.68
C ARG A 121 -2.50 -9.56 24.19
N LEU A 122 -1.79 -8.85 25.08
CA LEU A 122 -2.15 -7.50 25.50
C LEU A 122 -2.15 -6.53 24.31
N LEU A 123 -1.20 -6.66 23.38
CA LEU A 123 -1.19 -5.88 22.13
C LEU A 123 -2.42 -6.16 21.26
N VAL A 124 -2.84 -7.44 21.15
CA VAL A 124 -4.06 -7.81 20.41
C VAL A 124 -5.30 -7.23 21.09
N ALA A 125 -5.39 -7.31 22.42
CA ALA A 125 -6.49 -6.71 23.19
C ALA A 125 -6.57 -5.20 22.94
N LEU A 126 -5.45 -4.50 23.04
CA LEU A 126 -5.35 -3.06 22.81
C LEU A 126 -5.81 -2.67 21.40
N ILE A 127 -5.36 -3.37 20.37
CA ILE A 127 -5.73 -3.10 18.98
C ILE A 127 -7.21 -3.39 18.74
N SER A 128 -7.74 -4.47 19.32
CA SER A 128 -9.14 -4.84 19.15
C SER A 128 -10.11 -3.87 19.81
N ASP A 129 -9.67 -3.19 20.87
CA ASP A 129 -10.46 -2.18 21.60
C ASP A 129 -10.38 -0.79 20.93
N THR A 130 -9.16 -0.37 20.58
CA THR A 130 -8.91 0.99 20.09
C THR A 130 -9.01 1.15 18.58
N GLY A 131 -8.92 0.05 17.81
CA GLY A 131 -8.85 0.08 16.34
C GLY A 131 -7.57 0.68 15.77
N MET A 132 -6.56 0.96 16.60
CA MET A 132 -5.30 1.55 16.12
C MET A 132 -4.51 0.56 15.24
N ARG A 133 -3.65 1.10 14.39
CA ARG A 133 -2.79 0.27 13.53
C ARG A 133 -1.71 -0.43 14.37
N LEU A 134 -1.31 -1.63 13.96
CA LEU A 134 -0.25 -2.38 14.64
C LEU A 134 1.02 -1.56 14.89
N SER A 135 1.47 -0.78 13.90
CA SER A 135 2.66 0.07 14.04
C SER A 135 2.45 1.24 15.02
N GLU A 136 1.23 1.72 15.17
CA GLU A 136 0.87 2.76 16.13
C GLU A 136 0.90 2.19 17.54
N ALA A 137 0.31 1.00 17.74
CA ALA A 137 0.31 0.31 19.02
C ALA A 137 1.71 -0.11 19.48
N LEU A 138 2.52 -0.69 18.57
CA LEU A 138 3.90 -1.08 18.88
C LEU A 138 4.82 0.10 19.20
N GLY A 139 4.51 1.28 18.68
CA GLY A 139 5.29 2.48 18.91
C GLY A 139 4.85 3.34 20.09
N LEU A 140 3.87 2.89 20.89
CA LEU A 140 3.42 3.61 22.09
C LEU A 140 4.54 3.72 23.13
N ILE A 141 4.59 4.86 23.78
CA ILE A 141 5.40 5.08 24.97
C ILE A 141 4.51 5.53 26.12
N TRP A 142 5.03 5.44 27.34
CA TRP A 142 4.29 5.79 28.54
C TRP A 142 3.69 7.21 28.50
N LYS A 143 4.40 8.14 27.86
CA LYS A 143 3.94 9.53 27.68
C LYS A 143 2.74 9.68 26.75
N ASP A 144 2.43 8.68 25.94
CA ASP A 144 1.24 8.70 25.07
C ASP A 144 -0.04 8.31 25.84
N LEU A 145 0.11 7.72 27.05
CA LEU A 145 -0.99 7.29 27.87
C LEU A 145 -1.44 8.40 28.81
N ARG A 146 -2.72 8.69 28.86
CA ARG A 146 -3.38 9.66 29.73
C ARG A 146 -4.34 8.93 30.67
N LEU A 147 -3.78 8.08 31.56
CA LEU A 147 -4.56 7.22 32.44
C LEU A 147 -5.18 7.99 33.64
N ASP A 148 -4.52 9.08 34.07
CA ASP A 148 -4.98 9.93 35.18
C ASP A 148 -5.93 11.06 34.72
N HIS A 149 -6.34 11.05 33.44
CA HIS A 149 -7.30 12.01 32.91
C HIS A 149 -8.73 11.62 33.30
N GLU A 150 -9.64 12.58 33.42
CA GLU A 150 -11.08 12.33 33.67
C GLU A 150 -11.65 11.25 32.70
N TYR A 151 -11.19 11.28 31.45
CA TYR A 151 -11.46 10.26 30.44
C TYR A 151 -10.13 9.60 30.05
N PRO A 152 -9.78 8.42 30.61
CA PRO A 152 -8.54 7.75 30.24
C PRO A 152 -8.47 7.48 28.75
N HIS A 153 -7.37 7.91 28.10
CA HIS A 153 -7.21 7.79 26.65
C HIS A 153 -5.74 7.67 26.23
N ILE A 154 -5.54 7.32 24.98
CA ILE A 154 -4.23 7.28 24.32
C ILE A 154 -4.14 8.45 23.36
N LEU A 155 -3.09 9.27 23.50
CA LEU A 155 -2.82 10.37 22.60
C LEU A 155 -1.79 9.93 21.56
N LEU A 156 -2.25 9.71 20.31
CA LEU A 156 -1.35 9.35 19.20
C LEU A 156 -0.68 10.60 18.66
N VAL A 157 0.60 10.76 18.96
CA VAL A 157 1.46 11.82 18.38
C VAL A 157 2.56 11.20 17.53
N PRO A 158 3.07 11.91 16.49
CA PRO A 158 4.18 11.40 15.68
C PRO A 158 5.46 11.38 16.51
N HIS A 159 6.21 10.29 16.39
CA HIS A 159 7.57 10.15 16.93
C HIS A 159 8.53 9.78 15.80
N SER A 160 9.83 9.98 15.99
CA SER A 160 10.84 9.64 14.98
C SER A 160 10.83 8.16 14.58
N TRP A 161 10.47 7.26 15.50
CA TRP A 161 10.34 5.81 15.27
C TRP A 161 8.92 5.38 14.88
N ARG A 162 7.92 6.24 15.05
CA ARG A 162 6.49 5.99 14.76
C ARG A 162 5.88 7.17 14.02
N PRO A 163 6.12 7.28 12.71
CA PRO A 163 5.40 8.27 11.90
C PRO A 163 3.93 7.87 11.79
N LEU A 164 3.02 8.83 11.93
CA LEU A 164 1.60 8.61 11.67
C LEU A 164 1.36 8.57 10.16
N LYS A 165 0.45 7.71 9.72
CA LYS A 165 0.16 7.52 8.28
C LYS A 165 -0.57 8.73 7.69
N THR A 166 -1.33 9.45 8.50
CA THR A 166 -2.10 10.64 8.13
C THR A 166 -1.81 11.74 9.13
N SER A 167 -1.66 12.97 8.66
CA SER A 167 -1.40 14.17 9.48
C SER A 167 -2.59 14.61 10.35
N GLY A 168 -3.68 13.86 10.35
CA GLY A 168 -4.91 14.15 11.10
C GLY A 168 -5.50 12.93 11.79
N SER A 169 -4.66 11.96 12.14
CA SER A 169 -5.08 10.81 12.98
C SER A 169 -4.92 11.15 14.42
#